data_93916bd4f75bfc6304dbc6bc25d77e4f
#
_entry.id   93916bd4f75bfc6304dbc6bc25d77e4f
#
_cell.length_a   1.000
_cell.length_b   1.000
_cell.length_c   1.000
_cell.angle_alpha   90.00
_cell.angle_beta   90.00
_cell.angle_gamma   90.00
#
_symmetry.space_group_name_H-M   'P 1'
#
loop_
_entity.id
_entity.type
_entity.pdbx_description
1 polymer ?
#
loop_
_entity_poly.entity_id
_entity_poly.type
_entity_poly.pdbx_seq_one_letter_code
_entity_poly.pdbx_strand_id
1 'polypeptide(L)'
;MEKKIFLTSDTHFGHMKEFLYGPRGFKSSLEHDEAVIRNWNSIVGSDDDVYHLGDVMLGDNEYGMKCLSRLNGNIHLVLGNHDTDTRIELYESCPNIVEIVHAAQIKYKKNYFFLCHYPVITANYDDQKAWAKHLINLHGHTHSQNTFFNNNPYMYNVALDAHDNFPVLIDDIIEEVRQKKMEMDKDNE
;
A
#
# COMPACT_ATOMS: atom_id res chain seq x y z
N MET A 1 -4.79 6.61 22.55
CA MET A 1 -5.67 5.97 21.54
C MET A 1 -5.03 4.64 21.17
N GLU A 2 -5.79 3.66 20.71
CA GLU A 2 -5.22 2.40 20.21
C GLU A 2 -4.44 2.67 18.93
N LYS A 3 -3.23 2.11 18.82
CA LYS A 3 -2.36 2.21 17.66
C LYS A 3 -3.03 1.55 16.44
N LYS A 4 -3.14 2.27 15.34
CA LYS A 4 -3.75 1.77 14.10
C LYS A 4 -2.67 1.27 13.14
N ILE A 5 -3.10 0.43 12.18
CA ILE A 5 -2.26 -0.05 11.08
C ILE A 5 -2.89 0.37 9.77
N PHE A 6 -2.16 1.14 8.99
CA PHE A 6 -2.53 1.55 7.65
C PHE A 6 -1.64 0.88 6.60
N LEU A 7 -2.14 0.78 5.38
CA LEU A 7 -1.41 0.28 4.22
C LEU A 7 -1.54 1.24 3.04
N THR A 8 -0.51 1.31 2.24
CA THR A 8 -0.50 2.08 0.98
C THR A 8 0.66 1.65 0.11
N SER A 9 0.72 2.13 -1.13
CA SER A 9 1.86 2.01 -2.03
C SER A 9 1.81 3.06 -3.14
N ASP A 10 2.89 3.11 -3.93
CA ASP A 10 2.95 3.87 -5.17
C ASP A 10 2.70 5.38 -4.96
N THR A 11 3.27 5.96 -3.91
CA THR A 11 3.19 7.42 -3.68
C THR A 11 3.90 8.20 -4.76
N HIS A 12 5.01 7.67 -5.32
CA HIS A 12 5.75 8.26 -6.43
C HIS A 12 6.03 9.76 -6.27
N PHE A 13 6.40 10.22 -5.10
CA PHE A 13 6.70 11.63 -4.86
C PHE A 13 7.70 12.18 -5.87
N GLY A 14 7.40 13.33 -6.44
CA GLY A 14 8.23 13.99 -7.43
C GLY A 14 8.09 13.45 -8.87
N HIS A 15 7.16 12.54 -9.13
CA HIS A 15 6.95 12.01 -10.48
C HIS A 15 6.23 13.02 -11.38
N MET A 16 6.96 13.59 -12.34
CA MET A 16 6.48 14.71 -13.15
C MET A 16 5.67 14.32 -14.40
N LYS A 17 5.29 13.06 -14.55
CA LYS A 17 4.55 12.60 -15.76
C LYS A 17 3.05 12.59 -15.50
N GLU A 18 2.30 13.20 -16.42
CA GLU A 18 0.85 13.37 -16.33
C GLU A 18 0.09 12.04 -16.23
N PHE A 19 0.61 10.97 -16.84
CA PHE A 19 -0.02 9.64 -16.78
C PHE A 19 -0.12 9.07 -15.35
N LEU A 20 0.66 9.61 -14.38
CA LEU A 20 0.55 9.26 -12.97
C LEU A 20 -0.49 10.13 -12.27
N TYR A 21 -0.27 11.44 -12.22
CA TYR A 21 -1.09 12.34 -11.40
C TYR A 21 -2.44 12.69 -12.05
N GLY A 22 -2.53 12.65 -13.39
CA GLY A 22 -3.77 12.95 -14.13
C GLY A 22 -4.92 12.00 -13.80
N PRO A 23 -4.75 10.65 -13.92
CA PRO A 23 -5.76 9.69 -13.52
C PRO A 23 -6.16 9.75 -12.03
N ARG A 24 -5.26 10.25 -11.17
CA ARG A 24 -5.52 10.50 -9.74
C ARG A 24 -6.30 11.79 -9.47
N GLY A 25 -6.64 12.56 -10.52
CA GLY A 25 -7.45 13.77 -10.44
C GLY A 25 -6.68 15.07 -10.25
N PHE A 26 -5.35 15.08 -10.42
CA PHE A 26 -4.51 16.26 -10.21
C PHE A 26 -4.01 16.87 -11.53
N LYS A 27 -3.70 18.18 -11.48
CA LYS A 27 -3.23 18.94 -12.65
C LYS A 27 -1.71 19.06 -12.71
N SER A 28 -1.02 18.70 -11.65
CA SER A 28 0.44 18.74 -11.57
C SER A 28 0.97 17.76 -10.52
N SER A 29 2.24 17.39 -10.64
CA SER A 29 2.95 16.59 -9.65
C SER A 29 2.95 17.25 -8.27
N LEU A 30 3.16 18.57 -8.22
CA LEU A 30 3.15 19.31 -6.95
C LEU A 30 1.79 19.27 -6.26
N GLU A 31 0.70 19.45 -7.00
CA GLU A 31 -0.67 19.34 -6.48
C GLU A 31 -0.95 17.94 -5.94
N HIS A 32 -0.54 16.91 -6.68
CA HIS A 32 -0.62 15.50 -6.28
C HIS A 32 0.13 15.26 -4.96
N ASP A 33 1.41 15.62 -4.91
CA ASP A 33 2.28 15.34 -3.75
C ASP A 33 1.77 16.02 -2.48
N GLU A 34 1.36 17.29 -2.58
CA GLU A 34 0.77 18.03 -1.46
C GLU A 34 -0.59 17.44 -1.03
N ALA A 35 -1.40 16.95 -1.96
CA ALA A 35 -2.66 16.28 -1.64
C ALA A 35 -2.42 14.94 -0.93
N VAL A 36 -1.50 14.11 -1.42
CA VAL A 36 -1.14 12.83 -0.80
C VAL A 36 -0.65 13.04 0.63
N ILE A 37 0.26 14.00 0.87
CA ILE A 37 0.76 14.30 2.21
C ILE A 37 -0.39 14.76 3.12
N ARG A 38 -1.25 15.65 2.65
CA ARG A 38 -2.40 16.15 3.41
C ARG A 38 -3.39 15.03 3.75
N ASN A 39 -3.74 14.19 2.77
CA ASN A 39 -4.65 13.08 2.93
C ASN A 39 -4.10 12.07 3.95
N TRP A 40 -2.84 11.66 3.78
CA TRP A 40 -2.14 10.79 4.71
C TRP A 40 -2.19 11.34 6.14
N ASN A 41 -1.72 12.56 6.35
CA ASN A 41 -1.63 13.16 7.69
C ASN A 41 -2.99 13.49 8.32
N SER A 42 -4.07 13.48 7.53
CA SER A 42 -5.42 13.68 8.06
C SER A 42 -5.97 12.45 8.79
N ILE A 43 -5.44 11.25 8.49
CA ILE A 43 -5.95 9.99 9.04
C ILE A 43 -4.88 9.20 9.83
N VAL A 44 -3.60 9.38 9.53
CA VAL A 44 -2.47 8.71 10.20
C VAL A 44 -1.94 9.59 11.32
N GLY A 45 -1.95 9.09 12.53
CA GLY A 45 -1.35 9.73 13.70
C GLY A 45 0.16 9.43 13.83
N SER A 46 0.85 10.17 14.72
CA SER A 46 2.31 10.01 14.93
C SER A 46 2.73 8.62 15.44
N ASP A 47 1.84 7.92 16.15
CA ASP A 47 2.14 6.64 16.77
C ASP A 47 1.65 5.44 15.95
N ASP A 48 0.88 5.68 14.87
CA ASP A 48 0.33 4.64 14.02
C ASP A 48 1.43 3.96 13.18
N ASP A 49 1.20 2.72 12.78
CA ASP A 49 2.06 2.01 11.83
C ASP A 49 1.50 2.13 10.41
N VAL A 50 2.38 2.36 9.45
CA VAL A 50 2.03 2.36 8.03
C VAL A 50 2.95 1.40 7.28
N TYR A 51 2.38 0.37 6.67
CA TYR A 51 3.10 -0.47 5.70
C TYR A 51 3.00 0.17 4.33
N HIS A 52 4.09 0.75 3.86
CA HIS A 52 4.21 1.29 2.51
C HIS A 52 4.80 0.23 1.58
N LEU A 53 4.02 -0.23 0.61
CA LEU A 53 4.41 -1.36 -0.24
C LEU A 53 5.17 -0.94 -1.50
N GLY A 54 6.09 0.03 -1.34
CA GLY A 54 7.09 0.39 -2.34
C GLY A 54 6.68 1.49 -3.31
N ASP A 55 7.65 1.85 -4.14
CA ASP A 55 7.56 2.94 -5.10
C ASP A 55 7.24 4.29 -4.43
N VAL A 56 8.09 4.65 -3.44
CA VAL A 56 7.91 5.84 -2.60
C VAL A 56 8.11 7.12 -3.39
N MET A 57 9.15 7.19 -4.22
CA MET A 57 9.47 8.39 -4.99
C MET A 57 9.99 8.06 -6.39
N LEU A 58 9.79 8.98 -7.34
CA LEU A 58 10.35 8.86 -8.68
C LEU A 58 10.61 10.24 -9.28
N GLY A 59 11.87 10.60 -9.43
CA GLY A 59 12.30 11.91 -9.89
C GLY A 59 13.46 12.43 -9.05
N ASP A 60 13.35 13.65 -8.57
CA ASP A 60 14.36 14.27 -7.70
C ASP A 60 14.32 13.64 -6.29
N ASN A 61 15.43 13.02 -5.89
CA ASN A 61 15.51 12.31 -4.62
C ASN A 61 15.45 13.27 -3.41
N GLU A 62 16.03 14.47 -3.50
CA GLU A 62 15.98 15.46 -2.41
C GLU A 62 14.55 15.94 -2.18
N TYR A 63 13.81 16.21 -3.25
CA TYR A 63 12.41 16.56 -3.18
C TYR A 63 11.56 15.42 -2.61
N GLY A 64 11.77 14.19 -3.12
CA GLY A 64 11.06 13.01 -2.62
C GLY A 64 11.28 12.78 -1.12
N MET A 65 12.51 12.92 -0.64
CA MET A 65 12.83 12.83 0.79
C MET A 65 12.17 13.94 1.61
N LYS A 66 12.05 15.16 1.08
CA LYS A 66 11.30 16.25 1.73
C LYS A 66 9.81 15.90 1.86
N CYS A 67 9.23 15.26 0.87
CA CYS A 67 7.83 14.77 0.94
C CYS A 67 7.69 13.67 2.00
N LEU A 68 8.54 12.64 1.92
CA LEU A 68 8.53 11.49 2.82
C LEU A 68 8.68 11.89 4.30
N SER A 69 9.60 12.82 4.60
CA SER A 69 9.85 13.29 5.97
C SER A 69 8.68 14.06 6.61
N ARG A 70 7.69 14.45 5.81
CA ARG A 70 6.48 15.16 6.27
C ARG A 70 5.33 14.22 6.63
N LEU A 71 5.47 12.92 6.34
CA LEU A 71 4.44 11.92 6.63
C LEU A 71 4.45 11.54 8.10
N ASN A 72 3.26 11.41 8.69
CA ASN A 72 3.08 10.92 10.05
C ASN A 72 3.21 9.39 10.13
N GLY A 73 3.47 8.88 11.33
CA GLY A 73 3.48 7.47 11.68
C GLY A 73 4.84 6.80 11.53
N ASN A 74 4.89 5.54 11.93
CA ASN A 74 6.06 4.66 11.79
C ASN A 74 5.94 3.89 10.47
N ILE A 75 6.80 4.15 9.51
CA ILE A 75 6.72 3.57 8.17
C ILE A 75 7.55 2.29 8.10
N HIS A 76 6.88 1.17 7.83
CA HIS A 76 7.48 -0.12 7.46
C HIS A 76 7.49 -0.18 5.94
N LEU A 77 8.66 -0.02 5.33
CA LEU A 77 8.80 0.03 3.88
C LEU A 77 9.08 -1.36 3.30
N VAL A 78 8.19 -1.81 2.43
CA VAL A 78 8.44 -2.94 1.52
C VAL A 78 8.87 -2.37 0.18
N LEU A 79 10.04 -2.77 -0.33
CA LEU A 79 10.64 -2.18 -1.52
C LEU A 79 9.87 -2.51 -2.80
N GLY A 80 9.67 -1.50 -3.65
CA GLY A 80 9.15 -1.62 -5.01
C GLY A 80 10.25 -1.57 -6.07
N ASN A 81 9.84 -1.60 -7.35
CA ASN A 81 10.81 -1.63 -8.46
C ASN A 81 11.48 -0.28 -8.74
N HIS A 82 10.92 0.81 -8.24
CA HIS A 82 11.55 2.13 -8.33
C HIS A 82 12.38 2.51 -7.10
N ASP A 83 12.41 1.68 -6.06
CA ASP A 83 13.20 1.91 -4.86
C ASP A 83 14.63 1.36 -5.06
N THR A 84 15.45 2.15 -5.77
CA THR A 84 16.85 1.79 -6.11
C THR A 84 17.76 1.83 -4.89
N ASP A 85 18.94 1.19 -4.98
CA ASP A 85 19.94 1.16 -3.91
C ASP A 85 20.26 2.56 -3.35
N THR A 86 20.42 3.56 -4.24
CA THR A 86 20.64 4.95 -3.82
C THR A 86 19.46 5.52 -3.02
N ARG A 87 18.22 5.13 -3.33
CA ARG A 87 17.05 5.57 -2.58
C ARG A 87 16.93 4.85 -1.25
N ILE A 88 17.28 3.56 -1.22
CA ILE A 88 17.31 2.78 0.03
C ILE A 88 18.27 3.41 1.03
N GLU A 89 19.48 3.81 0.62
CA GLU A 89 20.42 4.54 1.49
C GLU A 89 19.83 5.85 2.05
N LEU A 90 19.02 6.56 1.26
CA LEU A 90 18.33 7.76 1.72
C LEU A 90 17.20 7.41 2.71
N TYR A 91 16.43 6.36 2.44
CA TYR A 91 15.35 5.91 3.32
C TYR A 91 15.86 5.50 4.70
N GLU A 92 17.03 4.85 4.77
CA GLU A 92 17.68 4.48 6.04
C GLU A 92 17.99 5.70 6.93
N SER A 93 18.15 6.88 6.33
CA SER A 93 18.35 8.12 7.06
C SER A 93 17.08 8.83 7.51
N CYS A 94 15.90 8.35 7.10
CA CYS A 94 14.61 9.00 7.35
C CYS A 94 14.04 8.56 8.72
N PRO A 95 13.83 9.48 9.68
CA PRO A 95 13.46 9.12 11.06
C PRO A 95 12.13 8.39 11.23
N ASN A 96 11.20 8.56 10.30
CA ASN A 96 9.89 7.91 10.32
C ASN A 96 9.87 6.54 9.61
N ILE A 97 10.96 6.13 8.95
CA ILE A 97 11.12 4.76 8.44
C ILE A 97 11.75 3.90 9.54
N VAL A 98 11.01 2.90 9.99
CA VAL A 98 11.43 2.02 11.10
C VAL A 98 11.90 0.64 10.63
N GLU A 99 11.55 0.26 9.41
CA GLU A 99 11.92 -1.02 8.82
C GLU A 99 11.96 -0.92 7.30
N ILE A 100 12.91 -1.61 6.66
CA ILE A 100 13.00 -1.74 5.19
C ILE A 100 13.20 -3.21 4.85
N VAL A 101 12.29 -3.77 4.04
CA VAL A 101 12.31 -5.19 3.65
C VAL A 101 11.87 -5.38 2.19
N HIS A 102 12.14 -6.54 1.59
CA HIS A 102 11.63 -6.87 0.25
C HIS A 102 10.21 -7.48 0.27
N ALA A 103 9.85 -8.12 1.37
CA ALA A 103 8.51 -8.64 1.62
C ALA A 103 8.35 -8.86 3.13
N ALA A 104 7.10 -8.85 3.60
CA ALA A 104 6.78 -9.13 4.98
C ALA A 104 5.58 -10.06 5.11
N GLN A 105 5.47 -10.73 6.24
CA GLN A 105 4.27 -11.48 6.59
C GLN A 105 3.78 -11.00 7.94
N ILE A 106 2.53 -10.56 7.99
CA ILE A 106 1.92 -10.08 9.23
C ILE A 106 0.66 -10.89 9.57
N LYS A 107 0.35 -10.93 10.87
CA LYS A 107 -0.89 -11.49 11.39
C LYS A 107 -1.64 -10.43 12.15
N TYR A 108 -2.89 -10.19 11.77
CA TYR A 108 -3.76 -9.24 12.45
C TYR A 108 -5.18 -9.79 12.58
N LYS A 109 -5.77 -9.76 13.79
CA LYS A 109 -7.14 -10.24 14.08
C LYS A 109 -7.49 -11.60 13.42
N LYS A 110 -6.60 -12.61 13.54
CA LYS A 110 -6.71 -13.96 12.95
C LYS A 110 -6.57 -14.03 11.42
N ASN A 111 -6.40 -12.90 10.72
CA ASN A 111 -6.06 -12.88 9.30
C ASN A 111 -4.55 -12.92 9.11
N TYR A 112 -4.10 -13.48 8.00
CA TYR A 112 -2.70 -13.58 7.61
C TYR A 112 -2.51 -12.84 6.29
N PHE A 113 -1.53 -11.94 6.25
CA PHE A 113 -1.24 -11.11 5.11
C PHE A 113 0.21 -11.32 4.65
N PHE A 114 0.40 -11.39 3.35
CA PHE A 114 1.70 -11.32 2.71
C PHE A 114 1.82 -9.98 1.99
N LEU A 115 2.77 -9.17 2.42
CA LEU A 115 3.03 -7.83 1.94
C LEU A 115 4.17 -7.90 0.94
N CYS A 116 3.90 -7.49 -0.29
CA CYS A 116 4.88 -7.43 -1.36
C CYS A 116 4.44 -6.36 -2.36
N HIS A 117 5.37 -5.68 -3.00
CA HIS A 117 5.03 -4.66 -3.99
C HIS A 117 4.20 -5.21 -5.15
N TYR A 118 4.48 -6.43 -5.59
CA TYR A 118 3.81 -7.07 -6.72
C TYR A 118 2.57 -7.89 -6.32
N PRO A 119 1.57 -8.01 -7.21
CA PRO A 119 0.53 -9.01 -7.06
C PRO A 119 1.13 -10.42 -7.24
N VAL A 120 1.02 -11.25 -6.21
CA VAL A 120 1.59 -12.60 -6.20
C VAL A 120 0.59 -13.62 -5.70
N ILE A 121 0.65 -14.84 -6.26
CA ILE A 121 -0.10 -15.98 -5.74
C ILE A 121 0.65 -16.54 -4.55
N THR A 122 0.01 -16.55 -3.40
CA THR A 122 0.58 -17.04 -2.15
C THR A 122 0.42 -18.55 -1.97
N ALA A 123 1.22 -19.18 -1.07
CA ALA A 123 1.28 -20.65 -0.91
C ALA A 123 -0.07 -21.17 -0.43
N ASN A 124 -0.98 -20.90 0.07
CA ASN A 124 -2.26 -21.53 0.47
C ASN A 124 -3.42 -21.08 -0.44
N TYR A 125 -3.12 -20.94 -1.71
CA TYR A 125 -4.09 -20.48 -2.71
C TYR A 125 -5.07 -21.60 -3.15
N ASP A 126 -4.93 -22.80 -2.64
CA ASP A 126 -5.80 -23.93 -2.98
C ASP A 126 -7.18 -23.78 -2.31
N ASP A 127 -8.14 -23.27 -3.07
CA ASP A 127 -9.52 -23.01 -2.65
C ASP A 127 -10.31 -24.28 -2.33
N GLN A 128 -9.84 -25.47 -2.75
CA GLN A 128 -10.52 -26.74 -2.53
C GLN A 128 -10.37 -27.26 -1.09
N LYS A 129 -9.52 -26.64 -0.29
CA LYS A 129 -9.31 -27.03 1.10
C LYS A 129 -9.89 -25.99 2.06
N ALA A 130 -11.13 -26.18 2.46
CA ALA A 130 -11.84 -25.30 3.39
C ALA A 130 -11.12 -25.04 4.73
N TRP A 131 -10.14 -25.88 5.10
CA TRP A 131 -9.29 -25.73 6.29
C TRP A 131 -7.95 -25.03 6.02
N ALA A 132 -7.61 -24.78 4.74
CA ALA A 132 -6.41 -24.03 4.42
C ALA A 132 -6.58 -22.56 4.87
N LYS A 133 -5.62 -22.05 5.64
CA LYS A 133 -5.57 -20.64 5.98
C LYS A 133 -5.09 -19.87 4.75
N HIS A 134 -5.99 -19.11 4.15
CA HIS A 134 -5.63 -18.27 3.04
C HIS A 134 -4.74 -17.11 3.51
N LEU A 135 -3.63 -16.92 2.81
CA LEU A 135 -2.71 -15.83 3.00
C LEU A 135 -3.08 -14.75 1.99
N ILE A 136 -3.60 -13.62 2.46
CA ILE A 136 -4.02 -12.50 1.62
C ILE A 136 -2.78 -11.73 1.18
N ASN A 137 -2.54 -11.63 -0.13
CA ASN A 137 -1.50 -10.74 -0.66
C ASN A 137 -2.02 -9.31 -0.66
N LEU A 138 -1.28 -8.42 0.01
CA LEU A 138 -1.45 -6.97 -0.09
C LEU A 138 -0.35 -6.45 -1.01
N HIS A 139 -0.71 -5.71 -2.05
CA HIS A 139 0.21 -5.30 -3.11
C HIS A 139 -0.08 -3.90 -3.65
N GLY A 140 0.85 -3.36 -4.42
CA GLY A 140 0.72 -2.15 -5.23
C GLY A 140 0.99 -2.42 -6.70
N HIS A 141 1.87 -1.61 -7.30
CA HIS A 141 2.49 -1.76 -8.61
C HIS A 141 1.57 -1.59 -9.83
N THR A 142 0.34 -2.03 -9.76
CA THR A 142 -0.53 -2.13 -10.95
C THR A 142 -1.15 -0.82 -11.40
N HIS A 143 -1.11 0.23 -10.56
CA HIS A 143 -1.77 1.52 -10.79
C HIS A 143 -3.25 1.37 -11.22
N SER A 144 -3.88 0.29 -10.80
CA SER A 144 -5.29 0.02 -11.09
C SER A 144 -6.18 0.71 -10.07
N GLN A 145 -7.32 1.22 -10.52
CA GLN A 145 -8.38 1.70 -9.64
C GLN A 145 -9.19 0.55 -9.01
N ASN A 146 -8.93 -0.69 -9.43
CA ASN A 146 -9.60 -1.85 -8.85
C ASN A 146 -8.89 -2.30 -7.56
N THR A 147 -9.65 -2.46 -6.51
CA THR A 147 -9.19 -2.94 -5.20
C THR A 147 -8.73 -4.40 -5.24
N PHE A 148 -9.34 -5.24 -6.08
CA PHE A 148 -9.01 -6.65 -6.19
C PHE A 148 -8.38 -6.99 -7.54
N PHE A 149 -7.10 -7.40 -7.52
CA PHE A 149 -6.40 -7.81 -8.73
C PHE A 149 -7.05 -9.07 -9.35
N ASN A 150 -7.38 -8.99 -10.64
CA ASN A 150 -8.08 -10.06 -11.36
C ASN A 150 -9.36 -10.56 -10.65
N ASN A 151 -10.07 -9.67 -9.94
CA ASN A 151 -11.27 -9.98 -9.17
C ASN A 151 -11.06 -11.03 -8.06
N ASN A 152 -9.81 -11.25 -7.61
CA ASN A 152 -9.45 -12.27 -6.65
C ASN A 152 -9.47 -11.71 -5.21
N PRO A 153 -10.29 -12.28 -4.28
CA PRO A 153 -10.43 -11.78 -2.91
C PRO A 153 -9.17 -11.95 -2.06
N TYR A 154 -8.18 -12.72 -2.54
CA TYR A 154 -6.90 -12.93 -1.86
C TYR A 154 -5.76 -12.08 -2.40
N MET A 155 -6.04 -11.16 -3.33
CA MET A 155 -5.06 -10.26 -3.95
C MET A 155 -5.59 -8.82 -3.89
N TYR A 156 -5.29 -8.12 -2.79
CA TYR A 156 -5.81 -6.79 -2.48
C TYR A 156 -4.80 -5.70 -2.82
N ASN A 157 -5.22 -4.76 -3.65
CA ASN A 157 -4.43 -3.62 -4.09
C ASN A 157 -4.54 -2.47 -3.08
N VAL A 158 -3.41 -2.06 -2.48
CA VAL A 158 -3.32 -0.93 -1.54
C VAL A 158 -2.77 0.35 -2.17
N ALA A 159 -2.55 0.37 -3.49
CA ALA A 159 -2.05 1.55 -4.18
C ALA A 159 -3.02 2.73 -4.03
N LEU A 160 -2.47 3.94 -3.95
CA LEU A 160 -3.24 5.19 -3.85
C LEU A 160 -4.31 5.31 -4.94
N ASP A 161 -4.04 4.73 -6.12
CA ASP A 161 -4.96 4.72 -7.27
C ASP A 161 -6.30 4.03 -6.97
N ALA A 162 -6.31 3.03 -6.07
CA ALA A 162 -7.49 2.27 -5.69
C ALA A 162 -8.24 2.83 -4.47
N HIS A 163 -7.67 3.84 -3.78
CA HIS A 163 -8.16 4.33 -2.47
C HIS A 163 -8.25 5.86 -2.40
N ASP A 164 -8.66 6.52 -3.50
CA ASP A 164 -8.89 7.97 -3.54
C ASP A 164 -7.71 8.81 -3.00
N ASN A 165 -6.48 8.32 -3.21
CA ASN A 165 -5.23 8.92 -2.72
C ASN A 165 -5.09 8.97 -1.18
N PHE A 166 -5.68 8.00 -0.46
CA PHE A 166 -5.52 7.81 0.97
C PHE A 166 -4.86 6.47 1.31
N PRO A 167 -4.09 6.37 2.38
CA PRO A 167 -3.77 5.09 3.01
C PRO A 167 -5.05 4.38 3.49
N VAL A 168 -5.10 3.06 3.41
CA VAL A 168 -6.25 2.25 3.81
C VAL A 168 -6.02 1.59 5.16
N LEU A 169 -7.03 1.60 6.03
CA LEU A 169 -6.96 0.96 7.35
C LEU A 169 -7.06 -0.57 7.19
N ILE A 170 -6.22 -1.32 7.91
CA ILE A 170 -6.21 -2.79 7.83
C ILE A 170 -7.56 -3.43 8.19
N ASP A 171 -8.34 -2.79 9.06
CA ASP A 171 -9.68 -3.25 9.42
C ASP A 171 -10.66 -3.13 8.26
N ASP A 172 -10.55 -2.07 7.45
CA ASP A 172 -11.38 -1.88 6.25
C ASP A 172 -11.02 -2.92 5.19
N ILE A 173 -9.73 -3.23 5.01
CA ILE A 173 -9.27 -4.31 4.13
C ILE A 173 -9.90 -5.65 4.51
N ILE A 174 -9.92 -5.99 5.81
CA ILE A 174 -10.52 -7.24 6.29
C ILE A 174 -12.00 -7.31 5.94
N GLU A 175 -12.72 -6.22 6.14
CA GLU A 175 -14.16 -6.16 5.84
C GLU A 175 -14.43 -6.27 4.35
N GLU A 176 -13.70 -5.55 3.50
CA GLU A 176 -13.85 -5.60 2.05
C GLU A 176 -13.51 -7.00 1.49
N VAL A 177 -12.43 -7.63 1.96
CA VAL A 177 -12.09 -9.01 1.60
C VAL A 177 -13.19 -9.99 2.00
N ARG A 178 -13.79 -9.81 3.18
CA ARG A 178 -14.91 -10.63 3.65
C ARG A 178 -16.14 -10.49 2.76
N GLN A 179 -16.48 -9.25 2.41
CA GLN A 179 -17.62 -8.96 1.52
C GLN A 179 -17.38 -9.56 0.13
N LYS A 180 -16.20 -9.38 -0.43
CA LYS A 180 -15.82 -9.93 -1.74
C LYS A 180 -15.96 -11.46 -1.81
N LYS A 181 -15.52 -12.16 -0.76
CA LYS A 181 -15.69 -13.63 -0.66
C LYS A 181 -17.16 -14.02 -0.64
N MET A 182 -17.99 -13.32 0.14
CA MET A 182 -19.44 -13.61 0.21
C MET A 182 -20.16 -13.36 -1.13
N GLU A 183 -19.71 -12.39 -1.92
CA GLU A 183 -20.24 -12.15 -3.27
C GLU A 183 -19.90 -13.33 -4.19
N MET A 184 -18.64 -13.76 -4.20
CA MET A 184 -18.18 -14.86 -5.05
C MET A 184 -18.83 -16.21 -4.69
N ASP A 185 -19.11 -16.45 -3.42
CA ASP A 185 -19.79 -17.69 -2.99
C ASP A 185 -21.23 -17.72 -3.52
N LYS A 186 -21.93 -16.58 -3.56
CA LYS A 186 -23.28 -16.47 -4.12
C LYS A 186 -23.35 -16.66 -5.64
N ASP A 187 -22.33 -16.22 -6.35
CA ASP A 187 -22.26 -16.37 -7.81
C ASP A 187 -21.94 -17.82 -8.25
N ASN A 188 -21.52 -18.66 -7.31
CA ASN A 188 -21.20 -20.08 -7.54
C ASN A 188 -22.33 -21.05 -7.12
N GLU A 189 -23.42 -20.55 -6.52
CA GLU A 189 -24.65 -21.29 -6.19
C GLU A 189 -25.70 -21.18 -7.33
#